data_95fa204b24b2e9687bb64960e0c238f7
#
_entry.id   95fa204b24b2e9687bb64960e0c238f7
#
_cell.length_a   1.000
_cell.length_b   1.000
_cell.length_c   1.000
_cell.angle_alpha   90.00
_cell.angle_beta   90.00
_cell.angle_gamma   90.00
#
_symmetry.space_group_name_H-M   'P 1'
#
loop_
_entity.id
_entity.type
_entity.pdbx_description
1 polymer ?
#
loop_
_entity_poly.entity_id
_entity_poly.type
_entity_poly.pdbx_seq_one_letter_code
_entity_poly.pdbx_strand_id
1 'polypeptide(L)'
;MLYRVVRWLLTRRLFFLLVALAVVVFARQFSDGSSDGDIAEPSSEVTGPSIEDHWHAAYKVYICGQRQPHFPIWEGGVHTHTDGVIHIHPFLPWEEGSGARLVKWFEYGGGKLTQSKMRMPGSREEYKNGDECPNGSEAVLQVFVNGERLEDWSEYISQDGDRIQIEFGEEAAD
;
A
#
# COMPACT_ATOMS: atom_id res chain seq x y z
N MET A 1 -67.68 -32.05 -32.18
CA MET A 1 -66.88 -30.84 -32.35
C MET A 1 -66.69 -30.01 -31.06
N LEU A 2 -67.66 -29.99 -30.23
CA LEU A 2 -67.65 -29.22 -28.93
C LEU A 2 -66.60 -29.70 -27.96
N TYR A 3 -66.32 -30.98 -27.81
CA TYR A 3 -65.43 -31.57 -26.84
C TYR A 3 -63.94 -31.15 -27.07
N ARG A 4 -63.54 -30.95 -28.32
CA ARG A 4 -62.14 -30.52 -28.66
C ARG A 4 -61.89 -29.06 -28.31
N VAL A 5 -62.92 -28.20 -28.40
CA VAL A 5 -62.85 -26.79 -28.09
C VAL A 5 -62.76 -26.57 -26.55
N VAL A 6 -63.59 -27.30 -25.79
CA VAL A 6 -63.57 -27.22 -24.32
C VAL A 6 -62.23 -27.71 -23.77
N ARG A 7 -61.67 -28.79 -24.29
CA ARG A 7 -60.34 -29.30 -23.86
C ARG A 7 -59.20 -28.33 -24.16
N TRP A 8 -59.30 -27.66 -25.34
CA TRP A 8 -58.30 -26.65 -25.72
C TRP A 8 -58.35 -25.40 -24.84
N LEU A 9 -59.53 -24.96 -24.45
CA LEU A 9 -59.74 -23.82 -23.55
C LEU A 9 -59.27 -24.14 -22.11
N LEU A 10 -59.51 -25.36 -21.63
CA LEU A 10 -59.07 -25.80 -20.30
C LEU A 10 -57.56 -25.92 -20.20
N THR A 11 -56.89 -26.47 -21.23
CA THR A 11 -55.43 -26.60 -21.25
C THR A 11 -54.75 -25.24 -21.30
N ARG A 12 -55.31 -24.27 -22.04
CA ARG A 12 -54.76 -22.91 -22.08
C ARG A 12 -54.92 -22.20 -20.73
N ARG A 13 -56.09 -22.33 -20.08
CA ARG A 13 -56.28 -21.73 -18.74
C ARG A 13 -55.34 -22.33 -17.70
N LEU A 14 -55.15 -23.65 -17.73
CA LEU A 14 -54.25 -24.34 -16.84
C LEU A 14 -52.77 -23.89 -17.09
N PHE A 15 -52.39 -23.73 -18.34
CA PHE A 15 -51.05 -23.25 -18.71
C PHE A 15 -50.78 -21.81 -18.17
N PHE A 16 -51.74 -20.91 -18.34
CA PHE A 16 -51.59 -19.54 -17.83
C PHE A 16 -51.59 -19.49 -16.28
N LEU A 17 -52.33 -20.35 -15.61
CA LEU A 17 -52.29 -20.45 -14.15
C LEU A 17 -50.94 -20.99 -13.66
N LEU A 18 -50.34 -21.96 -14.32
CA LEU A 18 -49.03 -22.50 -13.98
C LEU A 18 -47.93 -21.49 -14.24
N VAL A 19 -47.99 -20.72 -15.33
CA VAL A 19 -47.04 -19.64 -15.61
C VAL A 19 -47.18 -18.53 -14.58
N ALA A 20 -48.40 -18.12 -14.22
CA ALA A 20 -48.63 -17.12 -13.20
C ALA A 20 -48.11 -17.56 -11.81
N LEU A 21 -48.32 -18.85 -11.46
CA LEU A 21 -47.82 -19.42 -10.21
C LEU A 21 -46.25 -19.45 -10.22
N ALA A 22 -45.65 -19.83 -11.34
CA ALA A 22 -44.19 -19.85 -11.49
C ALA A 22 -43.59 -18.44 -11.35
N VAL A 23 -44.23 -17.43 -11.93
CA VAL A 23 -43.80 -16.02 -11.80
C VAL A 23 -43.89 -15.53 -10.35
N VAL A 24 -44.98 -15.90 -9.64
CA VAL A 24 -45.16 -15.52 -8.21
C VAL A 24 -44.12 -16.22 -7.32
N VAL A 25 -43.84 -17.51 -7.56
CA VAL A 25 -42.82 -18.25 -6.81
C VAL A 25 -41.42 -17.68 -7.10
N PHE A 26 -41.12 -17.36 -8.37
CA PHE A 26 -39.89 -16.76 -8.75
C PHE A 26 -39.70 -15.35 -8.16
N ALA A 27 -40.77 -14.55 -8.17
CA ALA A 27 -40.75 -13.21 -7.54
C ALA A 27 -40.54 -13.27 -6.02
N ARG A 28 -41.08 -14.28 -5.36
CA ARG A 28 -40.85 -14.48 -3.91
C ARG A 28 -39.44 -14.92 -3.58
N GLN A 29 -38.77 -15.68 -4.46
CA GLN A 29 -37.39 -16.07 -4.24
C GLN A 29 -36.41 -14.88 -4.37
N PHE A 30 -36.83 -13.80 -5.04
CA PHE A 30 -36.05 -12.56 -5.15
C PHE A 30 -36.45 -11.48 -4.13
N SER A 31 -37.57 -11.69 -3.36
CA SER A 31 -38.04 -10.71 -2.38
C SER A 31 -37.62 -10.98 -0.94
N ASP A 32 -37.09 -12.16 -0.63
CA ASP A 32 -36.59 -12.52 0.71
C ASP A 32 -35.07 -12.29 0.86
N GLY A 33 -34.54 -11.37 0.07
CA GLY A 33 -33.13 -10.97 0.09
C GLY A 33 -32.88 -9.53 0.55
N SER A 34 -33.85 -8.87 1.18
CA SER A 34 -33.62 -7.62 1.91
C SER A 34 -33.33 -7.93 3.37
N SER A 35 -32.23 -8.65 3.61
CA SER A 35 -31.49 -8.37 4.82
C SER A 35 -30.80 -7.01 4.54
N ASP A 36 -31.15 -5.99 5.32
CA ASP A 36 -30.25 -4.92 5.64
C ASP A 36 -28.99 -5.57 6.27
N GLY A 37 -28.21 -6.22 5.43
CA GLY A 37 -26.82 -6.39 5.67
C GLY A 37 -26.26 -4.99 5.43
N ASP A 38 -25.86 -4.31 6.50
CA ASP A 38 -24.78 -3.36 6.44
C ASP A 38 -23.78 -3.97 5.46
N ILE A 39 -23.73 -3.44 4.25
CA ILE A 39 -22.55 -3.52 3.44
C ILE A 39 -21.59 -2.65 4.27
N ALA A 40 -20.94 -3.28 5.25
CA ALA A 40 -19.64 -2.83 5.66
C ALA A 40 -18.90 -2.78 4.32
N GLU A 41 -18.84 -1.61 3.71
CA GLU A 41 -17.78 -1.30 2.78
C GLU A 41 -16.55 -1.88 3.45
N PRO A 42 -15.75 -2.73 2.78
CA PRO A 42 -14.45 -3.00 3.29
C PRO A 42 -13.85 -1.61 3.44
N SER A 43 -13.86 -1.09 4.67
CA SER A 43 -12.92 -0.08 5.06
C SER A 43 -11.59 -0.79 4.84
N SER A 44 -11.04 -0.68 3.64
CA SER A 44 -9.63 -0.71 3.49
C SER A 44 -9.20 0.43 4.40
N GLU A 45 -8.92 0.11 5.68
CA GLU A 45 -8.09 0.96 6.49
C GLU A 45 -6.86 1.15 5.63
N VAL A 46 -6.78 2.30 4.99
CA VAL A 46 -5.57 2.74 4.32
C VAL A 46 -4.61 2.93 5.48
N THR A 47 -3.87 1.85 5.78
CA THR A 47 -2.80 1.91 6.76
C THR A 47 -1.73 2.80 6.16
N GLY A 48 -1.72 4.09 6.54
CA GLY A 48 -0.80 5.08 6.03
C GLY A 48 -1.46 6.43 5.74
N PRO A 49 -0.72 7.40 5.22
CA PRO A 49 -1.21 8.74 4.98
C PRO A 49 -2.23 8.77 3.84
N SER A 50 -3.24 9.62 3.99
CA SER A 50 -4.22 10.01 2.98
C SER A 50 -3.86 11.38 2.37
N ILE A 51 -4.60 11.83 1.36
CA ILE A 51 -4.42 13.16 0.74
C ILE A 51 -4.59 14.31 1.75
N GLU A 52 -5.32 14.08 2.86
CA GLU A 52 -5.54 15.12 3.88
C GLU A 52 -4.43 15.17 4.94
N ASP A 53 -3.52 14.19 4.94
CA ASP A 53 -2.46 14.09 5.93
C ASP A 53 -1.23 14.93 5.56
N HIS A 54 -0.52 15.40 6.59
CA HIS A 54 0.73 16.13 6.46
C HIS A 54 1.69 15.67 7.56
N TRP A 55 2.45 14.63 7.27
CA TRP A 55 3.36 13.98 8.21
C TRP A 55 4.81 14.35 7.93
N HIS A 56 5.64 14.30 8.98
CA HIS A 56 7.06 14.55 8.90
C HIS A 56 7.84 13.47 9.64
N ALA A 57 8.85 12.90 9.01
CA ALA A 57 9.77 11.97 9.63
C ALA A 57 11.22 12.46 9.43
N ALA A 58 11.98 12.56 10.51
CA ALA A 58 13.39 12.92 10.42
C ALA A 58 14.19 11.73 9.89
N TYR A 59 15.19 11.97 9.01
CA TYR A 59 16.06 10.90 8.53
C TYR A 59 17.54 11.20 8.64
N LYS A 60 18.33 10.14 8.72
CA LYS A 60 19.80 10.17 8.62
C LYS A 60 20.24 8.95 7.81
N VAL A 61 21.31 9.12 7.03
CA VAL A 61 21.95 8.02 6.31
C VAL A 61 23.40 7.97 6.70
N TYR A 62 23.92 6.76 6.95
CA TYR A 62 25.32 6.50 7.21
C TYR A 62 25.85 5.46 6.22
N ILE A 63 27.06 5.66 5.75
CA ILE A 63 27.81 4.72 4.93
C ILE A 63 29.15 4.49 5.60
N CYS A 64 29.42 3.26 6.01
CA CYS A 64 30.65 2.88 6.72
C CYS A 64 30.94 3.80 7.91
N GLY A 65 29.93 4.09 8.72
CA GLY A 65 30.01 4.96 9.89
C GLY A 65 30.04 6.47 9.59
N GLN A 66 30.10 6.88 8.31
CA GLN A 66 30.13 8.28 7.93
C GLN A 66 28.73 8.79 7.57
N ARG A 67 28.29 9.83 8.29
CA ARG A 67 27.01 10.48 8.00
C ARG A 67 27.06 11.12 6.61
N GLN A 68 26.02 10.84 5.82
CA GLN A 68 25.85 11.39 4.49
C GLN A 68 25.13 12.75 4.53
N PRO A 69 25.35 13.62 3.52
CA PRO A 69 24.55 14.82 3.33
C PRO A 69 23.04 14.46 3.18
N HIS A 70 22.20 15.43 3.44
CA HIS A 70 20.76 15.27 3.16
C HIS A 70 20.55 15.11 1.65
N PHE A 71 19.50 14.40 1.29
CA PHE A 71 19.16 14.17 -0.11
C PHE A 71 18.78 15.47 -0.83
N PRO A 72 18.98 15.54 -2.16
CA PRO A 72 18.54 16.68 -2.96
C PRO A 72 17.01 16.83 -2.91
N ILE A 73 16.53 18.01 -3.26
CA ILE A 73 15.08 18.29 -3.37
C ILE A 73 14.49 17.52 -4.55
N TRP A 74 13.28 16.99 -4.34
CA TRP A 74 12.40 16.56 -5.43
C TRP A 74 10.95 16.90 -5.08
N GLU A 75 10.08 16.93 -6.10
CA GLU A 75 8.68 17.25 -5.99
C GLU A 75 7.83 15.99 -5.82
N GLY A 76 6.62 16.13 -5.28
CA GLY A 76 5.63 15.06 -5.11
C GLY A 76 5.08 15.00 -3.70
N GLY A 77 4.16 14.09 -3.46
CA GLY A 77 3.50 13.92 -2.16
C GLY A 77 4.42 13.31 -1.08
N VAL A 78 5.51 12.65 -1.49
CA VAL A 78 6.51 12.10 -0.55
C VAL A 78 7.90 12.58 -1.00
N HIS A 79 8.45 13.58 -0.32
CA HIS A 79 9.64 14.30 -0.79
C HIS A 79 10.54 14.78 0.37
N THR A 80 11.56 15.57 0.06
CA THR A 80 12.44 16.24 1.03
C THR A 80 12.94 17.59 0.50
N HIS A 81 13.28 18.50 1.40
CA HIS A 81 13.77 19.87 1.11
C HIS A 81 15.25 20.06 1.48
N THR A 82 16.06 19.04 1.55
CA THR A 82 17.47 19.08 2.03
C THR A 82 17.61 19.41 3.52
N ASP A 83 16.53 19.31 4.27
CA ASP A 83 16.42 19.65 5.70
C ASP A 83 16.61 18.43 6.63
N GLY A 84 16.71 17.23 6.05
CA GLY A 84 16.80 15.97 6.81
C GLY A 84 15.44 15.47 7.27
N VAL A 85 14.38 15.91 6.59
CA VAL A 85 12.99 15.50 6.86
C VAL A 85 12.40 14.85 5.61
N ILE A 86 11.68 13.77 5.81
CA ILE A 86 10.74 13.21 4.84
C ILE A 86 9.43 13.94 5.04
N HIS A 87 8.97 14.64 4.01
CA HIS A 87 7.67 15.29 3.98
C HIS A 87 6.67 14.37 3.29
N ILE A 88 5.57 14.05 3.94
CA ILE A 88 4.56 13.10 3.48
C ILE A 88 3.22 13.82 3.51
N HIS A 89 2.80 14.30 2.35
CA HIS A 89 1.49 14.91 2.12
C HIS A 89 1.01 14.50 0.73
N PRO A 90 0.40 13.33 0.60
CA PRO A 90 -0.04 12.81 -0.70
C PRO A 90 -0.95 13.80 -1.43
N PHE A 91 -0.70 14.04 -2.71
CA PHE A 91 -1.54 14.83 -3.59
C PHE A 91 -2.36 13.97 -4.53
N LEU A 92 -1.93 12.72 -4.71
CA LEU A 92 -2.47 11.81 -5.71
C LEU A 92 -2.77 10.44 -5.05
N PRO A 93 -3.82 9.74 -5.47
CA PRO A 93 -4.24 8.49 -4.83
C PRO A 93 -3.15 7.41 -4.75
N TRP A 94 -2.20 7.39 -5.68
CA TRP A 94 -1.09 6.42 -5.62
C TRP A 94 0.04 6.81 -4.67
N GLU A 95 0.00 7.98 -4.08
CA GLU A 95 0.91 8.45 -3.03
C GLU A 95 0.36 8.14 -1.63
N GLU A 96 -0.91 7.76 -1.51
CA GLU A 96 -1.56 7.39 -0.27
C GLU A 96 -1.11 6.00 0.22
N GLY A 97 -1.25 5.74 1.50
CA GLY A 97 -1.01 4.44 2.10
C GLY A 97 0.33 3.83 1.69
N SER A 98 0.30 2.72 0.98
CA SER A 98 1.50 2.04 0.49
C SER A 98 2.34 2.84 -0.51
N GLY A 99 1.81 3.92 -1.09
CA GLY A 99 2.55 4.87 -1.92
C GLY A 99 3.54 5.71 -1.14
N ALA A 100 3.35 5.84 0.18
CA ALA A 100 4.24 6.56 1.09
C ALA A 100 5.27 5.66 1.81
N ARG A 101 5.46 4.41 1.36
CA ARG A 101 6.49 3.53 1.93
C ARG A 101 7.88 4.12 1.81
N LEU A 102 8.74 3.81 2.76
CA LEU A 102 10.14 4.25 2.78
C LEU A 102 10.88 3.92 1.46
N VAL A 103 10.64 2.76 0.88
CA VAL A 103 11.21 2.37 -0.41
C VAL A 103 10.69 3.24 -1.57
N LYS A 104 9.43 3.67 -1.51
CA LYS A 104 8.81 4.58 -2.49
C LYS A 104 9.39 5.98 -2.40
N TRP A 105 9.64 6.48 -1.19
CA TRP A 105 10.33 7.76 -1.01
C TRP A 105 11.69 7.79 -1.72
N PHE A 106 12.49 6.71 -1.62
CA PHE A 106 13.72 6.57 -2.39
C PHE A 106 13.48 6.60 -3.90
N GLU A 107 12.47 5.87 -4.38
CA GLU A 107 12.13 5.79 -5.81
C GLU A 107 11.71 7.16 -6.36
N TYR A 108 10.90 7.93 -5.63
CA TYR A 108 10.49 9.28 -6.03
C TYR A 108 11.69 10.23 -6.18
N GLY A 109 12.70 10.10 -5.33
CA GLY A 109 13.96 10.83 -5.44
C GLY A 109 14.93 10.27 -6.50
N GLY A 110 14.53 9.26 -7.27
CA GLY A 110 15.37 8.59 -8.27
C GLY A 110 16.41 7.66 -7.67
N GLY A 111 16.30 7.34 -6.39
CA GLY A 111 17.13 6.37 -5.68
C GLY A 111 16.59 4.94 -5.79
N LYS A 112 17.08 4.06 -4.92
CA LYS A 112 16.61 2.69 -4.75
C LYS A 112 16.93 2.22 -3.34
N LEU A 113 15.98 1.58 -2.69
CA LEU A 113 16.15 0.92 -1.40
C LEU A 113 15.49 -0.46 -1.46
N THR A 114 16.24 -1.50 -1.15
CA THR A 114 15.77 -2.89 -1.02
C THR A 114 16.38 -3.50 0.23
N GLN A 115 16.04 -4.73 0.58
CA GLN A 115 16.63 -5.43 1.75
C GLN A 115 18.15 -5.65 1.64
N SER A 116 18.73 -5.59 0.45
CA SER A 116 20.15 -5.89 0.23
C SER A 116 20.91 -4.86 -0.59
N LYS A 117 20.25 -3.80 -1.02
CA LYS A 117 20.87 -2.79 -1.89
C LYS A 117 20.30 -1.41 -1.65
N MET A 118 21.17 -0.43 -1.70
CA MET A 118 20.83 0.98 -1.65
C MET A 118 21.53 1.77 -2.74
N ARG A 119 20.80 2.67 -3.38
CA ARG A 119 21.35 3.77 -4.17
C ARG A 119 20.64 5.05 -3.72
N MET A 120 21.40 5.99 -3.19
CA MET A 120 20.85 7.23 -2.68
C MET A 120 20.22 8.07 -3.80
N PRO A 121 19.12 8.80 -3.52
CA PRO A 121 18.61 9.84 -4.42
C PRO A 121 19.72 10.79 -4.86
N GLY A 122 19.76 11.08 -6.17
CA GLY A 122 20.78 11.92 -6.77
C GLY A 122 22.15 11.25 -6.99
N SER A 123 22.36 10.02 -6.53
CA SER A 123 23.61 9.26 -6.71
C SER A 123 23.50 8.20 -7.82
N ARG A 124 24.67 7.85 -8.40
CA ARG A 124 24.82 6.68 -9.27
C ARG A 124 25.48 5.49 -8.57
N GLU A 125 26.01 5.73 -7.38
CA GLU A 125 26.69 4.72 -6.59
C GLU A 125 25.69 3.77 -5.96
N GLU A 126 25.92 2.45 -6.09
CA GLU A 126 25.09 1.40 -5.51
C GLU A 126 25.88 0.66 -4.45
N TYR A 127 25.29 0.49 -3.27
CA TYR A 127 25.82 -0.21 -2.12
C TYR A 127 25.07 -1.53 -1.97
N LYS A 128 25.77 -2.65 -1.78
CA LYS A 128 25.21 -4.00 -1.71
C LYS A 128 25.70 -4.73 -0.47
N ASN A 129 24.84 -5.49 0.17
CA ASN A 129 25.27 -6.37 1.25
C ASN A 129 26.41 -7.26 0.78
N GLY A 130 27.48 -7.34 1.58
CA GLY A 130 28.71 -8.04 1.24
C GLY A 130 29.79 -7.16 0.61
N ASP A 131 29.51 -5.90 0.27
CA ASP A 131 30.57 -4.96 -0.12
C ASP A 131 31.46 -4.63 1.11
N GLU A 132 32.71 -4.28 0.88
CA GLU A 132 33.64 -3.95 1.96
C GLU A 132 33.67 -2.44 2.25
N CYS A 133 33.63 -2.09 3.53
CA CYS A 133 33.96 -0.75 3.97
C CYS A 133 35.47 -0.44 3.85
N PRO A 134 35.89 0.82 3.84
CA PRO A 134 37.32 1.20 3.77
C PRO A 134 38.19 0.64 4.89
N ASN A 135 37.59 0.23 6.02
CA ASN A 135 38.29 -0.42 7.13
C ASN A 135 38.42 -1.95 6.94
N GLY A 136 37.92 -2.50 5.84
CA GLY A 136 37.92 -3.93 5.53
C GLY A 136 36.78 -4.75 6.17
N SER A 137 35.84 -4.12 6.88
CA SER A 137 34.66 -4.83 7.39
C SER A 137 33.64 -5.05 6.28
N GLU A 138 33.00 -6.22 6.30
CA GLU A 138 31.84 -6.50 5.44
C GLU A 138 30.68 -5.61 5.86
N ALA A 139 29.99 -5.02 4.87
CA ALA A 139 28.88 -4.12 5.11
C ALA A 139 27.54 -4.77 4.79
N VAL A 140 26.54 -4.45 5.60
CA VAL A 140 25.15 -4.79 5.39
C VAL A 140 24.28 -3.54 5.50
N LEU A 141 23.17 -3.56 4.79
CA LEU A 141 22.17 -2.50 4.86
C LEU A 141 21.25 -2.76 6.05
N GLN A 142 21.02 -1.74 6.86
CA GLN A 142 20.17 -1.80 8.05
C GLN A 142 19.31 -0.54 8.11
N VAL A 143 18.09 -0.67 8.61
CA VAL A 143 17.18 0.44 8.84
C VAL A 143 16.69 0.39 10.27
N PHE A 144 16.77 1.53 10.94
CA PHE A 144 16.25 1.72 12.30
C PHE A 144 15.17 2.79 12.28
N VAL A 145 14.12 2.56 13.05
CA VAL A 145 13.05 3.53 13.29
C VAL A 145 12.92 3.76 14.78
N ASN A 146 13.05 5.00 15.20
CA ASN A 146 13.00 5.41 16.61
C ASN A 146 14.06 4.71 17.49
N GLY A 147 15.13 4.19 16.86
CA GLY A 147 16.21 3.47 17.52
C GLY A 147 16.06 1.96 17.52
N GLU A 148 14.96 1.43 17.01
CA GLU A 148 14.72 -0.01 16.88
C GLU A 148 15.01 -0.48 15.45
N ARG A 149 15.72 -1.59 15.30
CA ARG A 149 16.03 -2.19 13.99
C ARG A 149 14.76 -2.78 13.37
N LEU A 150 14.52 -2.47 12.10
CA LEU A 150 13.50 -3.13 11.31
C LEU A 150 14.09 -4.35 10.60
N GLU A 151 13.42 -5.50 10.74
CA GLU A 151 13.78 -6.71 10.00
C GLU A 151 13.36 -6.63 8.53
N ASP A 152 12.20 -6.02 8.26
CA ASP A 152 11.70 -5.77 6.92
C ASP A 152 11.16 -4.35 6.78
N TRP A 153 11.82 -3.53 5.99
CA TRP A 153 11.42 -2.15 5.69
C TRP A 153 10.77 -1.99 4.32
N SER A 154 10.55 -3.08 3.58
CA SER A 154 9.97 -3.00 2.22
C SER A 154 8.55 -2.48 2.21
N GLU A 155 7.79 -2.80 3.25
CA GLU A 155 6.41 -2.37 3.43
C GLU A 155 6.26 -1.24 4.47
N TYR A 156 7.38 -0.79 5.07
CA TYR A 156 7.33 0.22 6.12
C TYR A 156 6.87 1.58 5.57
N ILE A 157 5.82 2.13 6.18
CA ILE A 157 5.31 3.47 5.92
C ILE A 157 5.73 4.36 7.09
N SER A 158 6.52 5.40 6.79
CA SER A 158 6.98 6.35 7.81
C SER A 158 5.79 7.05 8.47
N GLN A 159 5.81 7.13 9.79
CA GLN A 159 4.77 7.77 10.58
C GLN A 159 5.17 9.21 10.96
N ASP A 160 4.19 10.03 11.31
CA ASP A 160 4.48 11.39 11.78
C ASP A 160 5.32 11.36 13.07
N GLY A 161 6.41 12.11 13.07
CA GLY A 161 7.37 12.17 14.17
C GLY A 161 8.44 11.07 14.20
N ASP A 162 8.46 10.15 13.24
CA ASP A 162 9.48 9.11 13.17
C ASP A 162 10.90 9.67 13.02
N ARG A 163 11.85 8.90 13.54
CA ARG A 163 13.28 9.12 13.36
C ARG A 163 13.87 7.89 12.67
N ILE A 164 14.14 8.04 11.38
CA ILE A 164 14.61 6.97 10.51
C ILE A 164 16.13 7.08 10.37
N GLN A 165 16.83 5.98 10.59
CA GLN A 165 18.26 5.87 10.37
C GLN A 165 18.52 4.72 9.40
N ILE A 166 19.17 5.02 8.29
CA ILE A 166 19.55 4.04 7.27
C ILE A 166 21.07 3.91 7.36
N GLU A 167 21.56 2.72 7.58
CA GLU A 167 22.98 2.42 7.70
C GLU A 167 23.41 1.38 6.69
N PHE A 168 24.52 1.66 6.03
CA PHE A 168 25.28 0.69 5.28
C PHE A 168 26.66 0.58 5.91
N GLY A 169 26.94 -0.53 6.55
CA GLY A 169 28.17 -0.73 7.31
C GLY A 169 28.20 -2.05 8.05
N GLU A 170 29.12 -2.19 8.98
CA GLU A 170 29.21 -3.36 9.84
C GLU A 170 27.86 -3.61 10.55
N GLU A 171 27.47 -4.88 10.66
CA GLU A 171 26.19 -5.22 11.28
C GLU A 171 26.20 -4.81 12.76
N ALA A 172 25.17 -4.09 13.17
CA ALA A 172 25.01 -3.69 14.56
C ALA A 172 24.85 -4.94 15.44
N ALA A 173 25.57 -4.98 16.55
CA ALA A 173 25.36 -6.02 17.56
C ALA A 173 23.96 -5.84 18.20
N ASP A 174 23.23 -6.93 18.38
CA ASP A 174 21.94 -6.96 19.06
C ASP A 174 22.06 -6.62 20.55
#